data_bbc492c09cd07f057a6dfeb18567dbdd
#
_entry.id   bbc492c09cd07f057a6dfeb18567dbdd
#
_cell.length_a   1.000
_cell.length_b   1.000
_cell.length_c   1.000
_cell.angle_alpha   90.00
_cell.angle_beta   90.00
_cell.angle_gamma   90.00
#
_symmetry.space_group_name_H-M   'P 1'
#
loop_
_entity.id
_entity.type
_entity.pdbx_description
1 polymer ?
#
loop_
_entity_poly.entity_id
_entity_poly.type
_entity_poly.pdbx_seq_one_letter_code
_entity_poly.pdbx_strand_id
1 'polypeptide(L)'
;MSEPLGRAETAALLERHGIRLRRSLGQHFLTEPNVVRRIVEVAGVGVGSRVLEIGAGAGTLTRALVDAGADVVAYEVDEALRPVLADTVGDRVELRFEDAASVDFASVLDGTGWALVANLPYNVGTPIVLDVLR
;
A
#
# COMPACT_ATOMS: atom_id res chain seq x y z
N MET A 1 7.21 15.97 -5.78
CA MET A 1 6.26 14.91 -5.38
C MET A 1 5.37 14.56 -6.55
N SER A 2 5.32 13.30 -6.93
CA SER A 2 4.51 12.86 -8.07
C SER A 2 3.04 12.73 -7.66
N GLU A 3 2.15 12.90 -8.64
CA GLU A 3 0.73 12.66 -8.44
C GLU A 3 0.48 11.17 -8.21
N PRO A 4 -0.49 10.82 -7.36
CA PRO A 4 -0.90 9.42 -7.23
C PRO A 4 -1.46 8.91 -8.57
N LEU A 5 -1.30 7.61 -8.80
CA LEU A 5 -1.79 6.98 -10.02
C LEU A 5 -3.31 7.01 -10.08
N GLY A 6 -3.84 7.46 -11.21
CA GLY A 6 -5.27 7.41 -11.48
C GLY A 6 -5.68 6.06 -12.06
N ARG A 7 -6.96 5.94 -12.40
CA ARG A 7 -7.51 4.69 -12.92
C ARG A 7 -6.85 4.25 -14.21
N ALA A 8 -6.72 5.15 -15.18
CA ALA A 8 -6.14 4.81 -16.49
C ALA A 8 -4.67 4.42 -16.36
N GLU A 9 -3.93 5.13 -15.53
CA GLU A 9 -2.52 4.84 -15.31
C GLU A 9 -2.32 3.52 -14.59
N THR A 10 -3.15 3.23 -13.59
CA THR A 10 -3.11 1.95 -12.87
C THR A 10 -3.45 0.80 -13.81
N ALA A 11 -4.50 0.96 -14.63
CA ALA A 11 -4.87 -0.07 -15.59
C ALA A 11 -3.75 -0.33 -16.60
N ALA A 12 -3.13 0.72 -17.12
CA ALA A 12 -2.04 0.58 -18.07
C ALA A 12 -0.83 -0.12 -17.45
N LEU A 13 -0.51 0.21 -16.20
CA LEU A 13 0.58 -0.41 -15.47
C LEU A 13 0.34 -1.90 -15.27
N LEU A 14 -0.86 -2.27 -14.83
CA LEU A 14 -1.21 -3.68 -14.63
C LEU A 14 -1.19 -4.44 -15.94
N GLU A 15 -1.76 -3.86 -17.01
CA GLU A 15 -1.79 -4.48 -18.32
C GLU A 15 -0.39 -4.72 -18.87
N ARG A 16 0.54 -3.81 -18.64
CA ARG A 16 1.95 -3.96 -19.04
C ARG A 16 2.56 -5.23 -18.47
N HIS A 17 2.11 -5.66 -17.31
CA HIS A 17 2.59 -6.86 -16.64
C HIS A 17 1.65 -8.04 -16.81
N GLY A 18 0.69 -7.96 -17.73
CA GLY A 18 -0.23 -9.05 -18.02
C GLY A 18 -1.27 -9.32 -16.94
N ILE A 19 -1.55 -8.33 -16.10
CA ILE A 19 -2.48 -8.46 -15.00
C ILE A 19 -3.77 -7.74 -15.35
N ARG A 20 -4.90 -8.44 -15.21
CA ARG A 20 -6.22 -7.84 -15.42
C ARG A 20 -6.85 -7.53 -14.06
N LEU A 21 -7.59 -6.43 -14.00
CA LEU A 21 -8.40 -6.11 -12.84
C LEU A 21 -9.50 -7.16 -12.71
N ARG A 22 -9.46 -7.94 -11.64
CA ARG A 22 -10.44 -8.99 -11.38
C ARG A 22 -11.18 -8.71 -10.10
N ARG A 23 -12.37 -8.14 -10.22
CA ARG A 23 -13.22 -7.88 -9.07
C ARG A 23 -13.64 -9.18 -8.37
N SER A 24 -13.81 -10.26 -9.16
CA SER A 24 -14.22 -11.56 -8.64
C SER A 24 -13.24 -12.19 -7.68
N LEU A 25 -11.98 -11.75 -7.65
CA LEU A 25 -10.97 -12.24 -6.72
C LEU A 25 -10.79 -11.33 -5.52
N GLY A 26 -11.68 -10.36 -5.34
CA GLY A 26 -11.60 -9.43 -4.20
C GLY A 26 -10.44 -8.46 -4.28
N GLN A 27 -9.84 -8.28 -5.45
CA GLN A 27 -8.76 -7.33 -5.62
C GLN A 27 -9.31 -5.92 -5.68
N HIS A 28 -8.79 -5.06 -4.82
CA HIS A 28 -9.11 -3.64 -4.81
C HIS A 28 -7.86 -2.83 -5.03
N PHE A 29 -7.91 -1.97 -6.04
CA PHE A 29 -6.81 -1.05 -6.32
C PHE A 29 -7.30 0.37 -6.10
N LEU A 30 -6.54 1.14 -5.35
CA LEU A 30 -6.83 2.55 -5.17
C LEU A 30 -6.49 3.28 -6.46
N THR A 31 -7.50 3.82 -7.12
CA THR A 31 -7.35 4.49 -8.39
C THR A 31 -7.82 5.94 -8.36
N GLU A 32 -8.20 6.43 -7.19
CA GLU A 32 -8.66 7.80 -7.01
C GLU A 32 -7.59 8.63 -6.30
N PRO A 33 -6.87 9.49 -7.02
CA PRO A 33 -5.78 10.27 -6.42
C PRO A 33 -6.19 11.08 -5.20
N ASN A 34 -7.41 11.63 -5.20
CA ASN A 34 -7.90 12.40 -4.05
C ASN A 34 -8.08 11.54 -2.81
N VAL A 35 -8.51 10.30 -2.98
CA VAL A 35 -8.64 9.35 -1.87
C VAL A 35 -7.28 9.01 -1.30
N VAL A 36 -6.31 8.75 -2.16
CA VAL A 36 -4.93 8.45 -1.75
C VAL A 36 -4.35 9.60 -0.95
N ARG A 37 -4.48 10.83 -1.44
CA ARG A 37 -4.01 12.02 -0.72
C ARG A 37 -4.68 12.15 0.65
N ARG A 38 -5.98 11.87 0.69
CA ARG A 38 -6.75 11.96 1.94
C ARG A 38 -6.28 10.94 2.97
N ILE A 39 -5.96 9.72 2.53
CA ILE A 39 -5.45 8.68 3.42
C ILE A 39 -4.11 9.11 4.02
N VAL A 40 -3.21 9.63 3.21
CA VAL A 40 -1.90 10.09 3.68
C VAL A 40 -2.09 11.23 4.69
N GLU A 41 -3.00 12.15 4.41
CA GLU A 41 -3.31 13.27 5.30
C GLU A 41 -3.89 12.81 6.63
N VAL A 42 -4.87 11.90 6.59
CA VAL A 42 -5.52 11.37 7.79
C VAL A 42 -4.53 10.56 8.62
N ALA A 43 -3.65 9.83 7.98
CA ALA A 43 -2.62 9.07 8.67
C ALA A 43 -1.59 9.95 9.36
N GLY A 44 -1.53 11.24 8.98
CA GLY A 44 -0.57 12.18 9.56
C GLY A 44 0.88 11.83 9.21
N VAL A 45 1.09 11.23 8.05
CA VAL A 45 2.38 10.71 7.64
C VAL A 45 3.28 11.82 7.11
N GLY A 46 4.54 11.80 7.52
CA GLY A 46 5.55 12.72 7.04
C GLY A 46 6.93 12.16 7.26
N VAL A 47 7.94 13.01 7.15
CA VAL A 47 9.33 12.61 7.34
C VAL A 47 9.51 12.02 8.74
N GLY A 48 10.13 10.85 8.80
CA GLY A 48 10.36 10.14 10.06
C GLY A 48 9.21 9.27 10.53
N SER A 49 8.06 9.31 9.84
CA SER A 49 6.95 8.41 10.16
C SER A 49 7.29 6.98 9.75
N ARG A 50 6.82 6.02 10.53
CA ARG A 50 6.96 4.60 10.21
C ARG A 50 5.58 4.02 9.96
N VAL A 51 5.41 3.38 8.81
CA VAL A 51 4.10 2.89 8.36
C VAL A 51 4.18 1.41 8.05
N LEU A 52 3.23 0.67 8.59
CA LEU A 52 2.96 -0.70 8.17
C LEU A 52 1.76 -0.66 7.24
N GLU A 53 1.95 -1.05 5.98
CA GLU A 53 0.88 -1.12 5.00
C GLU A 53 0.51 -2.56 4.73
N ILE A 54 -0.80 -2.86 4.74
CA ILE A 54 -1.31 -4.18 4.42
C ILE A 54 -2.15 -4.06 3.15
N GLY A 55 -1.79 -4.85 2.14
CA GLY A 55 -2.46 -4.81 0.85
C GLY A 55 -1.88 -3.73 -0.06
N ALA A 56 -0.61 -3.87 -0.42
CA ALA A 56 0.06 -2.86 -1.25
C ALA A 56 -0.57 -2.70 -2.64
N GLY A 57 -1.13 -3.78 -3.19
CA GLY A 57 -1.79 -3.73 -4.49
C GLY A 57 -0.84 -3.31 -5.60
N ALA A 58 -1.22 -2.30 -6.36
CA ALA A 58 -0.38 -1.75 -7.42
C ALA A 58 0.66 -0.76 -6.90
N GLY A 59 0.66 -0.47 -5.60
CA GLY A 59 1.66 0.41 -4.99
C GLY A 59 1.30 1.88 -5.01
N THR A 60 0.07 2.23 -5.38
CA THR A 60 -0.35 3.63 -5.47
C THR A 60 -0.27 4.33 -4.12
N LEU A 61 -0.86 3.73 -3.10
CA LEU A 61 -0.81 4.28 -1.75
C LEU A 61 0.60 4.18 -1.18
N THR A 62 1.27 3.04 -1.41
CA THR A 62 2.64 2.82 -0.96
C THR A 62 3.56 3.94 -1.45
N ARG A 63 3.48 4.26 -2.74
CA ARG A 63 4.28 5.32 -3.34
C ARG A 63 3.99 6.67 -2.70
N ALA A 64 2.71 6.97 -2.47
CA ALA A 64 2.31 8.23 -1.84
C ALA A 64 2.85 8.35 -0.41
N LEU A 65 2.85 7.26 0.35
CA LEU A 65 3.40 7.24 1.71
C LEU A 65 4.91 7.50 1.69
N VAL A 66 5.62 6.84 0.78
CA VAL A 66 7.07 7.03 0.63
C VAL A 66 7.38 8.45 0.17
N ASP A 67 6.62 8.96 -0.79
CA ASP A 67 6.80 10.34 -1.29
C ASP A 67 6.57 11.38 -0.19
N ALA A 68 5.71 11.06 0.79
CA ALA A 68 5.48 11.93 1.94
C ALA A 68 6.62 11.87 2.98
N GLY A 69 7.57 10.96 2.79
CA GLY A 69 8.76 10.84 3.66
C GLY A 69 8.73 9.70 4.65
N ALA A 70 7.72 8.84 4.60
CA ALA A 70 7.58 7.74 5.55
C ALA A 70 8.53 6.58 5.20
N ASP A 71 8.94 5.87 6.26
CA ASP A 71 9.55 4.56 6.13
C ASP A 71 8.44 3.52 6.14
N VAL A 72 8.32 2.76 5.05
CA VAL A 72 7.18 1.86 4.84
C VAL A 72 7.64 0.42 4.79
N VAL A 73 6.96 -0.43 5.55
CA VAL A 73 6.99 -1.88 5.39
C VAL A 73 5.62 -2.27 4.85
N ALA A 74 5.58 -2.88 3.68
CA ALA A 74 4.33 -3.19 3.00
C ALA A 74 4.19 -4.68 2.76
N TYR A 75 3.01 -5.19 3.02
CA TYR A 75 2.64 -6.59 2.81
C TYR A 75 1.68 -6.71 1.64
N GLU A 76 1.92 -7.71 0.80
CA GLU A 76 1.05 -8.05 -0.30
C GLU A 76 1.02 -9.58 -0.46
N VAL A 77 -0.17 -10.14 -0.56
CA VAL A 77 -0.33 -11.59 -0.65
C VAL A 77 -0.22 -12.10 -2.09
N ASP A 78 -0.49 -11.26 -3.07
CA ASP A 78 -0.50 -11.64 -4.48
C ASP A 78 0.88 -11.46 -5.11
N GLU A 79 1.60 -12.58 -5.26
CA GLU A 79 2.92 -12.60 -5.88
C GLU A 79 2.93 -12.07 -7.32
N ALA A 80 1.80 -12.15 -8.02
CA ALA A 80 1.70 -11.63 -9.39
C ALA A 80 1.92 -10.12 -9.46
N LEU A 81 1.76 -9.43 -8.35
CA LEU A 81 1.95 -7.97 -8.28
C LEU A 81 3.41 -7.57 -8.05
N ARG A 82 4.31 -8.52 -7.84
CA ARG A 82 5.73 -8.22 -7.60
C ARG A 82 6.34 -7.33 -8.68
N PRO A 83 6.21 -7.63 -9.98
CA PRO A 83 6.79 -6.75 -11.00
C PRO A 83 6.11 -5.39 -11.07
N VAL A 84 4.81 -5.31 -10.78
CA VAL A 84 4.08 -4.05 -10.74
C VAL A 84 4.64 -3.17 -9.62
N LEU A 85 4.84 -3.73 -8.44
CA LEU A 85 5.39 -3.00 -7.31
C LEU A 85 6.83 -2.58 -7.54
N ALA A 86 7.61 -3.39 -8.26
CA ALA A 86 8.96 -3.00 -8.65
C ALA A 86 8.95 -1.72 -9.49
N ASP A 87 7.98 -1.58 -10.40
CA ASP A 87 7.85 -0.37 -11.22
C ASP A 87 7.33 0.83 -10.42
N THR A 88 6.42 0.59 -9.48
CA THR A 88 5.74 1.66 -8.76
C THR A 88 6.61 2.25 -7.65
N VAL A 89 7.20 1.39 -6.83
CA VAL A 89 7.91 1.82 -5.63
C VAL A 89 9.39 1.42 -5.64
N GLY A 90 9.76 0.44 -6.44
CA GLY A 90 11.14 -0.01 -6.54
C GLY A 90 11.68 -0.51 -5.20
N ASP A 91 12.88 -0.06 -4.84
CA ASP A 91 13.55 -0.45 -3.60
C ASP A 91 13.36 0.58 -2.48
N ARG A 92 12.43 1.53 -2.66
CA ARG A 92 12.18 2.58 -1.67
C ARG A 92 11.35 2.11 -0.48
N VAL A 93 10.89 0.87 -0.50
CA VAL A 93 10.03 0.29 0.52
C VAL A 93 10.44 -1.15 0.78
N GLU A 94 10.24 -1.61 2.03
CA GLU A 94 10.44 -3.02 2.33
C GLU A 94 9.13 -3.75 1.99
N LEU A 95 9.19 -4.56 0.91
CA LEU A 95 8.03 -5.33 0.44
C LEU A 95 8.13 -6.77 0.95
N ARG A 96 7.03 -7.29 1.48
CA ARG A 96 6.93 -8.65 1.94
C ARG A 96 5.72 -9.32 1.31
N PHE A 97 5.96 -10.39 0.56
CA PHE A 97 4.89 -11.14 -0.11
C PHE A 97 4.45 -12.29 0.79
N GLU A 98 3.68 -11.93 1.80
CA GLU A 98 3.20 -12.85 2.83
C GLU A 98 1.77 -12.46 3.20
N ASP A 99 1.04 -13.43 3.75
CA ASP A 99 -0.28 -13.14 4.32
C ASP A 99 -0.08 -12.46 5.67
N ALA A 100 -0.50 -11.21 5.76
CA ALA A 100 -0.36 -10.41 6.99
C ALA A 100 -1.04 -11.07 8.19
N ALA A 101 -2.09 -11.86 7.96
CA ALA A 101 -2.79 -12.56 9.05
C ALA A 101 -1.91 -13.60 9.75
N SER A 102 -0.85 -14.08 9.09
CA SER A 102 0.05 -15.08 9.66
C SER A 102 1.33 -14.49 10.25
N VAL A 103 1.45 -13.17 10.28
CA VAL A 103 2.66 -12.50 10.73
C VAL A 103 2.50 -12.02 12.18
N ASP A 104 3.55 -12.28 12.97
CA ASP A 104 3.66 -11.70 14.30
C ASP A 104 4.35 -10.35 14.19
N PHE A 105 3.55 -9.29 14.13
CA PHE A 105 4.09 -7.95 13.93
C PHE A 105 4.94 -7.47 15.11
N ALA A 106 4.70 -8.00 16.30
CA ALA A 106 5.51 -7.63 17.47
C ALA A 106 6.97 -8.04 17.28
N SER A 107 7.22 -9.12 16.54
CA SER A 107 8.58 -9.56 16.26
C SER A 107 9.21 -8.93 15.03
N VAL A 108 8.36 -8.39 14.13
CA VAL A 108 8.82 -7.80 12.86
C VAL A 108 9.07 -6.30 12.99
N LEU A 109 8.18 -5.61 13.70
CA LEU A 109 8.26 -4.17 13.86
C LEU A 109 9.15 -3.81 15.04
N ASP A 110 10.08 -2.90 14.78
CA ASP A 110 11.03 -2.43 15.76
C ASP A 110 10.51 -1.15 16.42
N GLY A 111 10.42 -1.16 17.74
CA GLY A 111 10.02 0.02 18.49
C GLY A 111 8.53 0.29 18.49
N THR A 112 8.17 1.56 18.64
CA THR A 112 6.79 2.01 18.75
C THR A 112 6.52 3.13 17.75
N GLY A 113 5.29 3.60 17.71
CA GLY A 113 4.93 4.73 16.86
C GLY A 113 4.65 4.37 15.41
N TRP A 114 4.32 3.11 15.14
CA TRP A 114 3.95 2.67 13.81
C TRP A 114 2.49 3.02 13.52
N ALA A 115 2.24 3.55 12.34
CA ALA A 115 0.88 3.72 11.84
C ALA A 115 0.53 2.53 10.95
N LEU A 116 -0.66 1.98 11.13
CA LEU A 116 -1.16 0.91 10.28
C LEU A 116 -2.08 1.51 9.22
N VAL A 117 -1.78 1.23 7.96
CA VAL A 117 -2.61 1.62 6.83
C VAL A 117 -2.96 0.35 6.07
N ALA A 118 -4.24 0.08 5.91
CA ALA A 118 -4.69 -1.14 5.25
C ALA A 118 -5.70 -0.83 4.15
N ASN A 119 -5.46 -1.39 2.97
CA ASN A 119 -6.41 -1.36 1.85
C ASN A 119 -6.82 -2.80 1.58
N LEU A 120 -7.80 -3.28 2.34
CA LEU A 120 -8.23 -4.66 2.29
C LEU A 120 -9.43 -4.84 1.35
N PRO A 121 -9.60 -6.03 0.76
CA PRO A 121 -10.69 -6.30 -0.18
C PRO A 121 -12.03 -6.53 0.53
N TYR A 122 -12.53 -5.50 1.23
CA TYR A 122 -13.84 -5.54 1.85
C TYR A 122 -14.90 -5.10 0.85
N ASN A 123 -16.16 -5.42 1.14
CA ASN A 123 -17.29 -5.02 0.29
C ASN A 123 -17.37 -3.51 0.08
N VAL A 124 -16.94 -2.75 1.03
CA VAL A 124 -16.95 -1.29 0.96
C VAL A 124 -15.66 -0.71 0.39
N GLY A 125 -14.60 -1.52 0.30
CA GLY A 125 -13.31 -1.08 -0.25
C GLY A 125 -12.72 0.12 0.46
N THR A 126 -13.06 0.32 1.73
CA THR A 126 -12.60 1.47 2.49
C THR A 126 -11.29 1.18 3.18
N PRO A 127 -10.23 1.93 2.91
CA PRO A 127 -8.96 1.77 3.60
C PRO A 127 -9.11 2.10 5.10
N ILE A 128 -8.39 1.37 5.91
CA ILE A 128 -8.38 1.56 7.36
C ILE A 128 -7.03 2.16 7.76
N VAL A 129 -7.08 3.24 8.51
CA VAL A 129 -5.88 3.86 9.08
C VAL A 129 -5.98 3.76 10.59
N LEU A 130 -5.04 3.06 11.19
CA LEU A 130 -5.01 2.88 12.64
C LEU A 130 -3.63 3.24 13.18
N ASP A 131 -3.62 3.79 14.37
CA ASP A 131 -2.40 4.06 15.10
C ASP A 131 -2.11 2.85 15.98
N VAL A 132 -1.08 2.10 15.62
CA VAL A 132 -0.73 0.84 16.25
C VAL A 132 0.55 1.01 17.04
N LEU A 133 0.68 0.33 18.14
CA LEU A 133 1.93 0.28 18.91
C LEU A 133 2.34 1.65 19.47
N ARG A 134 1.52 2.16 20.29
CA ARG A 134 1.87 3.36 21.06
C ARG A 134 2.78 3.02 22.24
#